data_03cc68a24fd7a84c09dd70b80950f1f7
#
_entry.id   03cc68a24fd7a84c09dd70b80950f1f7
#
_cell.length_a   1.000
_cell.length_b   1.000
_cell.length_c   1.000
_cell.angle_alpha   90.00
_cell.angle_beta   90.00
_cell.angle_gamma   90.00
#
_symmetry.space_group_name_H-M   'P 1'
#
loop_
_entity.id
_entity.type
_entity.pdbx_description
1 polymer ?
#
loop_
_entity_poly.entity_id
_entity_poly.type
_entity_poly.pdbx_seq_one_letter_code
_entity_poly.pdbx_strand_id
1 'polypeptide(L)'
;EKHIGEAISRNENGSMDEAVKHFEQNCGIAVRIGAKKMVVHLWDGLTSDSHFSNNIKAYKTLAEIALSYGIDLLVENVVCNQENPMKHWKELAAEYPDIHFIYDTKMAAFHGQMDLIYEKEYQWLFDEHHIRHYHVNDYAGGYMEWGKLKTLPIGAGNVDFNKFFSFLRKQHYDGTFTVEATAFGQDGTVDTEMLNRCF
;
A
#
# COMPACT_ATOMS: atom_id res chain seq x y z
N GLU A 1 0.53 12.45 3.57
CA GLU A 1 0.39 11.03 4.00
C GLU A 1 1.71 10.45 4.54
N LYS A 2 2.85 10.74 3.94
CA LYS A 2 4.18 10.25 4.37
C LYS A 2 4.48 10.41 5.87
N HIS A 3 3.87 11.37 6.52
CA HIS A 3 4.14 11.66 7.93
C HIS A 3 3.17 11.00 8.90
N ILE A 4 2.07 10.43 8.42
CA ILE A 4 1.07 9.79 9.30
C ILE A 4 1.67 8.55 9.97
N GLY A 5 2.25 7.64 9.19
CA GLY A 5 2.83 6.40 9.72
C GLY A 5 3.96 6.63 10.71
N GLU A 6 4.84 7.60 10.43
CA GLU A 6 5.92 7.97 11.35
C GLU A 6 5.40 8.65 12.61
N ALA A 7 4.44 9.57 12.50
CA ALA A 7 3.81 10.24 13.64
C ALA A 7 3.08 9.23 14.55
N ILE A 8 2.37 8.28 13.94
CA ILE A 8 1.70 7.18 14.65
C ILE A 8 2.72 6.31 15.39
N SER A 9 3.77 5.87 14.71
CA SER A 9 4.78 4.98 15.31
C SER A 9 5.47 5.63 16.51
N ARG A 10 5.85 6.88 16.40
CA ARG A 10 6.46 7.62 17.51
C ARG A 10 5.50 7.86 18.66
N ASN A 11 4.25 8.21 18.39
CA ASN A 11 3.21 8.54 19.36
C ASN A 11 3.68 9.54 20.44
N GLU A 12 4.42 10.56 20.01
CA GLU A 12 5.01 11.58 20.90
C GLU A 12 4.27 12.91 20.77
N ASN A 13 4.10 13.62 21.89
CA ASN A 13 3.66 15.02 21.94
C ASN A 13 2.39 15.35 21.11
N GLY A 14 1.39 14.47 21.10
CA GLY A 14 0.15 14.70 20.35
C GLY A 14 0.24 14.40 18.85
N SER A 15 1.34 13.78 18.39
CA SER A 15 1.52 13.42 16.98
C SER A 15 0.41 12.52 16.46
N MET A 16 -0.14 11.65 17.32
CA MET A 16 -1.28 10.79 16.96
C MET A 16 -2.55 11.62 16.72
N ASP A 17 -2.82 12.63 17.55
CA ASP A 17 -4.01 13.48 17.39
C ASP A 17 -3.93 14.29 16.08
N GLU A 18 -2.74 14.76 15.73
CA GLU A 18 -2.50 15.45 14.47
C GLU A 18 -2.68 14.52 13.26
N ALA A 19 -2.14 13.31 13.34
CA ALA A 19 -2.31 12.29 12.30
C ALA A 19 -3.79 11.94 12.08
N VAL A 20 -4.54 11.73 13.16
CA VAL A 20 -5.99 11.46 13.12
C VAL A 20 -6.75 12.62 12.48
N LYS A 21 -6.44 13.85 12.86
CA LYS A 21 -7.08 15.05 12.29
C LYS A 21 -6.85 15.14 10.78
N HIS A 22 -5.62 14.93 10.32
CA HIS A 22 -5.32 14.95 8.89
C HIS A 22 -6.01 13.81 8.15
N PHE A 23 -6.05 12.62 8.76
CA PHE A 23 -6.75 11.47 8.18
C PHE A 23 -8.25 11.74 8.02
N GLU A 24 -8.90 12.32 9.03
CA GLU A 24 -10.32 12.68 8.98
C GLU A 24 -10.61 13.72 7.89
N GLN A 25 -9.73 14.72 7.73
CA GLN A 25 -9.83 15.68 6.63
C GLN A 25 -9.76 14.98 5.26
N ASN A 26 -8.87 14.00 5.10
CA ASN A 26 -8.76 13.22 3.87
C ASN A 26 -10.02 12.38 3.62
N CYS A 27 -10.63 11.80 4.64
CA CYS A 27 -11.92 11.12 4.53
C CYS A 27 -13.02 12.09 4.01
N GLY A 28 -13.07 13.32 4.54
CA GLY A 28 -13.98 14.35 4.07
C GLY A 28 -13.77 14.72 2.59
N ILE A 29 -12.52 14.78 2.13
CA ILE A 29 -12.19 15.01 0.72
C ILE A 29 -12.61 13.79 -0.13
N ALA A 30 -12.30 12.58 0.31
CA ALA A 30 -12.65 11.34 -0.38
C ALA A 30 -14.16 11.24 -0.65
N VAL A 31 -14.98 11.55 0.34
CA VAL A 31 -16.45 11.59 0.18
C VAL A 31 -16.86 12.61 -0.88
N ARG A 32 -16.29 13.82 -0.86
CA ARG A 32 -16.63 14.88 -1.83
C ARG A 32 -16.33 14.50 -3.28
N ILE A 33 -15.28 13.71 -3.51
CA ILE A 33 -14.94 13.22 -4.85
C ILE A 33 -15.61 11.89 -5.19
N GLY A 34 -16.42 11.34 -4.29
CA GLY A 34 -17.14 10.08 -4.49
C GLY A 34 -16.28 8.82 -4.33
N ALA A 35 -15.10 8.93 -3.73
CA ALA A 35 -14.24 7.76 -3.46
C ALA A 35 -14.90 6.84 -2.43
N LYS A 36 -14.80 5.54 -2.66
CA LYS A 36 -15.33 4.48 -1.78
C LYS A 36 -14.22 3.70 -1.08
N LYS A 37 -13.00 3.82 -1.55
CA LYS A 37 -11.80 3.20 -0.98
C LYS A 37 -10.76 4.29 -0.73
N MET A 38 -9.97 4.13 0.32
CA MET A 38 -8.85 5.01 0.62
C MET A 38 -7.66 4.18 1.07
N VAL A 39 -6.50 4.48 0.52
CA VAL A 39 -5.25 3.85 0.91
C VAL A 39 -4.65 4.60 2.10
N VAL A 40 -4.12 3.87 3.05
CA VAL A 40 -3.32 4.43 4.14
C VAL A 40 -1.93 3.78 4.18
N HIS A 41 -0.90 4.63 4.27
CA HIS A 41 0.42 4.20 4.68
C HIS A 41 0.45 4.18 6.21
N LEU A 42 0.10 3.03 6.79
CA LEU A 42 0.11 2.87 8.25
C LEU A 42 1.54 2.92 8.81
N TRP A 43 2.52 2.67 7.99
CA TRP A 43 3.95 2.95 8.13
C TRP A 43 4.46 3.46 6.78
N ASP A 44 5.60 4.12 6.71
CA ASP A 44 6.27 4.51 5.46
C ASP A 44 7.69 5.00 5.76
N GLY A 45 8.70 4.20 5.42
CA GLY A 45 10.11 4.55 5.51
C GLY A 45 10.86 4.01 6.73
N LEU A 46 12.07 4.53 6.91
CA LEU A 46 13.12 3.94 7.74
C LEU A 46 12.80 3.78 9.23
N THR A 47 11.96 4.62 9.79
CA THR A 47 11.68 4.64 11.24
C THR A 47 10.20 4.50 11.58
N SER A 48 9.37 4.42 10.56
CA SER A 48 7.91 4.47 10.71
C SER A 48 7.28 3.18 11.29
N ASP A 49 8.04 2.10 11.37
CA ASP A 49 7.67 0.83 11.99
C ASP A 49 8.49 0.49 13.24
N SER A 50 9.26 1.46 13.77
CA SER A 50 10.11 1.26 14.95
C SER A 50 9.32 0.91 16.21
N HIS A 51 8.07 1.34 16.29
CA HIS A 51 7.14 1.01 17.37
C HIS A 51 5.82 0.49 16.79
N PHE A 52 5.89 -0.58 15.98
CA PHE A 52 4.78 -1.07 15.19
C PHE A 52 3.51 -1.39 15.99
N SER A 53 3.64 -1.73 17.27
CA SER A 53 2.49 -1.87 18.17
C SER A 53 1.64 -0.59 18.28
N ASN A 54 2.21 0.59 18.09
CA ASN A 54 1.47 1.84 18.02
C ASN A 54 0.69 1.95 16.69
N ASN A 55 1.31 1.52 15.58
CA ASN A 55 0.67 1.50 14.27
C ASN A 55 -0.55 0.53 14.27
N ILE A 56 -0.41 -0.65 14.89
CA ILE A 56 -1.51 -1.60 15.06
C ILE A 56 -2.66 -0.95 15.85
N LYS A 57 -2.39 -0.33 17.00
CA LYS A 57 -3.43 0.33 17.81
C LYS A 57 -4.11 1.48 17.07
N ALA A 58 -3.33 2.26 16.31
CA ALA A 58 -3.85 3.38 15.55
C ALA A 58 -4.81 2.94 14.43
N TYR A 59 -4.56 1.77 13.82
CA TYR A 59 -5.42 1.27 12.75
C TYR A 59 -6.90 1.24 13.16
N LYS A 60 -7.21 0.80 14.38
CA LYS A 60 -8.59 0.76 14.88
C LYS A 60 -9.27 2.12 14.77
N THR A 61 -8.63 3.17 15.28
CA THR A 61 -9.18 4.53 15.23
C THR A 61 -9.35 5.01 13.79
N LEU A 62 -8.37 4.77 12.92
CA LEU A 62 -8.45 5.17 11.52
C LEU A 62 -9.55 4.41 10.77
N ALA A 63 -9.71 3.11 11.03
CA ALA A 63 -10.74 2.29 10.43
C ALA A 63 -12.16 2.72 10.87
N GLU A 64 -12.35 3.02 12.15
CA GLU A 64 -13.61 3.55 12.68
C GLU A 64 -13.99 4.91 12.03
N ILE A 65 -13.00 5.80 11.87
CA ILE A 65 -13.19 7.07 11.16
C ILE A 65 -13.58 6.81 9.71
N ALA A 66 -12.79 6.03 8.96
CA ALA A 66 -13.09 5.73 7.55
C ALA A 66 -14.50 5.13 7.38
N LEU A 67 -14.87 4.17 8.24
CA LEU A 67 -16.19 3.55 8.24
C LEU A 67 -17.32 4.58 8.45
N SER A 68 -17.12 5.56 9.35
CA SER A 68 -18.11 6.62 9.59
C SER A 68 -18.37 7.49 8.37
N TYR A 69 -17.39 7.55 7.45
CA TYR A 69 -17.50 8.22 6.14
C TYR A 69 -17.96 7.28 5.01
N GLY A 70 -18.22 6.00 5.30
CA GLY A 70 -18.57 4.99 4.29
C GLY A 70 -17.42 4.65 3.34
N ILE A 71 -16.19 4.72 3.83
CA ILE A 71 -14.94 4.46 3.11
C ILE A 71 -14.36 3.12 3.56
N ASP A 72 -14.00 2.27 2.60
CA ASP A 72 -13.21 1.07 2.80
C ASP A 72 -11.73 1.46 2.92
N LEU A 73 -11.12 1.23 4.09
CA LEU A 73 -9.73 1.59 4.37
C LEU A 73 -8.79 0.45 4.02
N LEU A 74 -7.85 0.71 3.13
CA LEU A 74 -6.87 -0.26 2.65
C LEU A 74 -5.47 0.07 3.17
N VAL A 75 -4.82 -0.89 3.83
CA VAL A 75 -3.42 -0.73 4.29
C VAL A 75 -2.46 -1.24 3.22
N GLU A 76 -1.53 -0.39 2.81
CA GLU A 76 -0.55 -0.71 1.76
C GLU A 76 0.70 -1.39 2.32
N ASN A 77 1.31 -2.30 1.53
CA ASN A 77 2.59 -2.95 1.83
C ASN A 77 3.80 -2.04 1.55
N VAL A 78 3.74 -0.81 2.04
CA VAL A 78 4.81 0.17 1.84
C VAL A 78 6.14 -0.24 2.49
N VAL A 79 7.19 0.49 2.14
CA VAL A 79 8.53 0.22 2.66
C VAL A 79 8.61 0.36 4.18
N CYS A 80 9.33 -0.55 4.81
CA CYS A 80 9.67 -0.54 6.23
C CYS A 80 11.13 -0.92 6.42
N ASN A 81 11.68 -0.70 7.59
CA ASN A 81 13.10 -0.94 7.89
C ASN A 81 13.35 -1.88 9.07
N GLN A 82 12.39 -2.05 9.96
CA GLN A 82 12.54 -2.92 11.14
C GLN A 82 12.11 -4.36 10.82
N GLU A 83 11.02 -4.51 10.11
CA GLU A 83 10.45 -5.78 9.71
C GLU A 83 10.12 -5.77 8.20
N ASN A 84 9.32 -6.69 7.75
CA ASN A 84 8.87 -6.71 6.36
C ASN A 84 7.34 -6.50 6.26
N PRO A 85 6.82 -5.91 5.18
CA PRO A 85 5.41 -5.60 5.02
C PRO A 85 4.48 -6.81 5.21
N MET A 86 4.86 -7.99 4.74
CA MET A 86 4.01 -9.18 4.83
C MET A 86 3.90 -9.70 6.27
N LYS A 87 4.94 -9.49 7.10
CA LYS A 87 4.88 -9.77 8.54
C LYS A 87 3.93 -8.79 9.23
N HIS A 88 4.03 -7.50 8.90
CA HIS A 88 3.11 -6.48 9.42
C HIS A 88 1.65 -6.79 9.06
N TRP A 89 1.39 -7.24 7.84
CA TRP A 89 0.05 -7.65 7.44
C TRP A 89 -0.49 -8.83 8.25
N LYS A 90 0.36 -9.84 8.54
CA LYS A 90 -0.01 -10.96 9.42
C LYS A 90 -0.36 -10.49 10.83
N GLU A 91 0.44 -9.60 11.40
CA GLU A 91 0.18 -9.03 12.72
C GLU A 91 -1.12 -8.23 12.77
N LEU A 92 -1.36 -7.41 11.73
CA LEU A 92 -2.59 -6.63 11.60
C LEU A 92 -3.82 -7.53 11.42
N ALA A 93 -3.77 -8.54 10.55
CA ALA A 93 -4.89 -9.46 10.33
C ALA A 93 -5.18 -10.34 11.56
N ALA A 94 -4.16 -10.69 12.35
CA ALA A 94 -4.36 -11.41 13.61
C ALA A 94 -5.14 -10.58 14.64
N GLU A 95 -4.95 -9.26 14.66
CA GLU A 95 -5.68 -8.33 15.56
C GLU A 95 -7.02 -7.87 14.97
N TYR A 96 -7.08 -7.70 13.64
CA TYR A 96 -8.24 -7.21 12.90
C TYR A 96 -8.58 -8.14 11.73
N PRO A 97 -9.36 -9.21 11.96
CA PRO A 97 -9.65 -10.21 10.93
C PRO A 97 -10.36 -9.68 9.68
N ASP A 98 -11.08 -8.56 9.78
CA ASP A 98 -11.79 -7.94 8.66
C ASP A 98 -10.97 -6.84 7.96
N ILE A 99 -9.65 -6.76 8.20
CA ILE A 99 -8.79 -5.74 7.60
C ILE A 99 -8.65 -5.94 6.09
N HIS A 100 -8.63 -4.84 5.35
CA HIS A 100 -8.38 -4.87 3.92
C HIS A 100 -7.01 -4.27 3.56
N PHE A 101 -6.41 -4.84 2.52
CA PHE A 101 -5.08 -4.45 2.04
C PHE A 101 -5.11 -4.01 0.58
N ILE A 102 -4.11 -3.22 0.25
CA ILE A 102 -3.71 -2.93 -1.12
C ILE A 102 -2.29 -3.44 -1.36
N TYR A 103 -2.10 -4.19 -2.42
CA TYR A 103 -0.79 -4.75 -2.77
C TYR A 103 -0.12 -3.90 -3.85
N ASP A 104 1.01 -3.30 -3.50
CA ASP A 104 1.89 -2.59 -4.42
C ASP A 104 3.03 -3.51 -4.89
N THR A 105 3.13 -3.69 -6.21
CA THR A 105 4.11 -4.61 -6.82
C THR A 105 5.56 -4.14 -6.66
N LYS A 106 5.82 -2.83 -6.71
CA LYS A 106 7.14 -2.24 -6.48
C LYS A 106 7.60 -2.45 -5.04
N MET A 107 6.71 -2.21 -4.07
CA MET A 107 7.02 -2.39 -2.66
C MET A 107 7.31 -3.86 -2.33
N ALA A 108 6.54 -4.77 -2.89
CA ALA A 108 6.79 -6.19 -2.77
C ALA A 108 8.13 -6.60 -3.42
N ALA A 109 8.44 -6.08 -4.60
CA ALA A 109 9.71 -6.36 -5.28
C ALA A 109 10.91 -5.78 -4.51
N PHE A 110 10.79 -4.56 -3.97
CA PHE A 110 11.79 -3.93 -3.12
C PHE A 110 12.15 -4.78 -1.90
N HIS A 111 11.17 -5.38 -1.26
CA HIS A 111 11.37 -6.28 -0.12
C HIS A 111 11.64 -7.74 -0.52
N GLY A 112 11.79 -8.06 -1.81
CA GLY A 112 11.97 -9.44 -2.28
C GLY A 112 10.77 -10.35 -1.98
N GLN A 113 9.57 -9.81 -1.91
CA GLN A 113 8.37 -10.50 -1.46
C GLN A 113 7.34 -10.79 -2.57
N MET A 114 7.69 -10.52 -3.83
CA MET A 114 6.79 -10.79 -4.97
C MET A 114 6.32 -12.26 -5.04
N ASP A 115 7.17 -13.20 -4.68
CA ASP A 115 6.85 -14.62 -4.77
C ASP A 115 6.02 -15.14 -3.59
N LEU A 116 5.97 -14.42 -2.47
CA LEU A 116 5.25 -14.86 -1.27
C LEU A 116 3.75 -15.06 -1.51
N ILE A 117 3.13 -14.20 -2.34
CA ILE A 117 1.70 -14.33 -2.65
C ILE A 117 1.35 -15.63 -3.38
N TYR A 118 2.33 -16.33 -3.97
CA TYR A 118 2.11 -17.62 -4.64
C TYR A 118 2.22 -18.80 -3.68
N GLU A 119 2.72 -18.58 -2.46
CA GLU A 119 2.90 -19.61 -1.47
C GLU A 119 1.60 -19.91 -0.72
N LYS A 120 1.42 -21.17 -0.34
CA LYS A 120 0.23 -21.64 0.41
C LYS A 120 0.04 -20.88 1.73
N GLU A 121 1.13 -20.46 2.35
CA GLU A 121 1.14 -19.72 3.60
C GLU A 121 0.43 -18.37 3.52
N TYR A 122 0.36 -17.78 2.31
CA TYR A 122 -0.27 -16.48 2.05
C TYR A 122 -1.63 -16.59 1.33
N GLN A 123 -2.14 -17.80 1.15
CA GLN A 123 -3.41 -18.02 0.45
C GLN A 123 -4.60 -17.35 1.18
N TRP A 124 -4.51 -17.18 2.49
CA TRP A 124 -5.52 -16.47 3.30
C TRP A 124 -5.80 -15.03 2.79
N LEU A 125 -4.84 -14.35 2.18
CA LEU A 125 -5.03 -13.03 1.58
C LEU A 125 -6.11 -13.03 0.49
N PHE A 126 -6.30 -14.17 -0.18
CA PHE A 126 -7.23 -14.36 -1.29
C PHE A 126 -8.51 -15.07 -0.83
N ASP A 127 -8.41 -16.12 -0.04
CA ASP A 127 -9.55 -16.91 0.46
C ASP A 127 -10.48 -16.04 1.32
N GLU A 128 -9.93 -15.12 2.10
CA GLU A 128 -10.66 -14.21 2.97
C GLU A 128 -10.88 -12.84 2.32
N HIS A 129 -10.48 -12.69 1.06
CA HIS A 129 -10.64 -11.46 0.28
C HIS A 129 -10.02 -10.21 0.91
N HIS A 130 -8.88 -10.34 1.58
CA HIS A 130 -8.21 -9.22 2.22
C HIS A 130 -7.66 -8.21 1.19
N ILE A 131 -7.16 -8.66 0.03
CA ILE A 131 -6.65 -7.74 -0.99
C ILE A 131 -7.80 -7.20 -1.83
N ARG A 132 -8.04 -5.89 -1.74
CA ARG A 132 -9.14 -5.18 -2.39
C ARG A 132 -8.71 -4.30 -3.56
N HIS A 133 -7.42 -4.09 -3.73
CA HIS A 133 -6.87 -3.24 -4.78
C HIS A 133 -5.39 -3.55 -5.00
N TYR A 134 -4.88 -3.22 -6.20
CA TYR A 134 -3.47 -3.33 -6.52
C TYR A 134 -2.95 -2.01 -7.06
N HIS A 135 -1.76 -1.59 -6.59
CA HIS A 135 -0.90 -0.66 -7.30
C HIS A 135 0.08 -1.44 -8.16
N VAL A 136 0.10 -1.14 -9.45
CA VAL A 136 0.91 -1.85 -10.44
C VAL A 136 1.95 -0.90 -11.01
N ASN A 137 3.19 -1.18 -10.68
CA ASN A 137 4.37 -0.45 -11.12
C ASN A 137 5.59 -1.36 -11.04
N ASP A 138 6.68 -1.03 -11.73
CA ASP A 138 7.83 -1.90 -11.80
C ASP A 138 8.99 -1.43 -10.91
N TYR A 139 9.93 -2.32 -10.65
CA TYR A 139 11.12 -2.09 -9.85
C TYR A 139 12.34 -2.78 -10.46
N ALA A 140 13.46 -2.05 -10.59
CA ALA A 140 14.69 -2.55 -11.21
C ALA A 140 15.86 -2.70 -10.22
N GLY A 141 15.62 -2.56 -8.92
CA GLY A 141 16.64 -2.71 -7.88
C GLY A 141 16.71 -4.12 -7.31
N GLY A 142 17.66 -4.34 -6.41
CA GLY A 142 17.77 -5.52 -5.55
C GLY A 142 17.03 -5.36 -4.22
N TYR A 143 17.17 -6.34 -3.33
CA TYR A 143 16.56 -6.33 -2.01
C TYR A 143 16.94 -5.08 -1.22
N MET A 144 15.96 -4.29 -0.83
CA MET A 144 16.09 -3.05 -0.07
C MET A 144 17.12 -2.05 -0.65
N GLU A 145 17.24 -2.00 -1.98
CA GLU A 145 18.16 -1.05 -2.65
C GLU A 145 17.51 0.34 -2.74
N TRP A 146 17.59 1.11 -1.64
CA TRP A 146 16.94 2.42 -1.48
C TRP A 146 17.23 3.41 -2.61
N GLY A 147 18.44 3.40 -3.16
CA GLY A 147 18.83 4.26 -4.28
C GLY A 147 18.10 3.97 -5.60
N LYS A 148 17.44 2.81 -5.67
CA LYS A 148 16.65 2.37 -6.83
C LYS A 148 15.14 2.43 -6.58
N LEU A 149 14.71 2.79 -5.38
CA LEU A 149 13.30 2.86 -5.02
C LEU A 149 12.63 4.06 -5.71
N LYS A 150 12.16 3.82 -6.91
CA LYS A 150 11.38 4.77 -7.72
C LYS A 150 10.38 4.01 -8.57
N THR A 151 9.27 4.66 -8.88
CA THR A 151 8.23 4.11 -9.74
C THR A 151 8.73 4.00 -11.18
N LEU A 152 8.63 2.82 -11.75
CA LEU A 152 8.94 2.53 -13.14
C LEU A 152 7.68 2.07 -13.89
N PRO A 153 7.55 2.37 -15.18
CA PRO A 153 6.52 1.80 -16.02
C PRO A 153 6.60 0.26 -16.03
N ILE A 154 5.46 -0.40 -16.23
CA ILE A 154 5.38 -1.85 -16.37
C ILE A 154 6.32 -2.31 -17.49
N GLY A 155 7.15 -3.31 -17.22
CA GLY A 155 8.14 -3.87 -18.15
C GLY A 155 9.47 -3.10 -18.22
N ALA A 156 9.65 -2.04 -17.41
CA ALA A 156 10.91 -1.31 -17.33
C ALA A 156 11.83 -1.78 -16.18
N GLY A 157 11.39 -2.74 -15.39
CA GLY A 157 12.11 -3.33 -14.27
C GLY A 157 12.22 -4.85 -14.35
N ASN A 158 12.15 -5.50 -13.19
CA ASN A 158 12.40 -6.94 -13.03
C ASN A 158 11.17 -7.75 -12.59
N VAL A 159 10.00 -7.11 -12.42
CA VAL A 159 8.78 -7.80 -11.98
C VAL A 159 8.23 -8.67 -13.12
N ASP A 160 8.01 -9.95 -12.86
CA ASP A 160 7.34 -10.86 -13.81
C ASP A 160 5.81 -10.64 -13.79
N PHE A 161 5.36 -9.65 -14.55
CA PHE A 161 3.93 -9.32 -14.66
C PHE A 161 3.12 -10.43 -15.36
N ASN A 162 3.75 -11.25 -16.22
CA ASN A 162 3.05 -12.39 -16.82
C ASN A 162 2.67 -13.42 -15.77
N LYS A 163 3.60 -13.74 -14.86
CA LYS A 163 3.36 -14.62 -13.72
C LYS A 163 2.31 -14.00 -12.78
N PHE A 164 2.48 -12.72 -12.44
CA PHE A 164 1.60 -11.99 -11.53
C PHE A 164 0.14 -11.97 -12.02
N PHE A 165 -0.12 -11.48 -13.23
CA PHE A 165 -1.48 -11.42 -13.75
C PHE A 165 -2.06 -12.81 -14.06
N SER A 166 -1.23 -13.80 -14.41
CA SER A 166 -1.69 -15.18 -14.58
C SER A 166 -2.15 -15.77 -13.24
N PHE A 167 -1.46 -15.46 -12.15
CA PHE A 167 -1.88 -15.85 -10.81
C PHE A 167 -3.20 -15.18 -10.40
N LEU A 168 -3.33 -13.86 -10.56
CA LEU A 168 -4.56 -13.15 -10.20
C LEU A 168 -5.77 -13.65 -10.97
N ARG A 169 -5.62 -14.02 -12.26
CA ARG A 169 -6.68 -14.67 -13.03
C ARG A 169 -7.09 -16.01 -12.44
N LYS A 170 -6.14 -16.81 -11.94
CA LYS A 170 -6.44 -18.08 -11.25
C LYS A 170 -7.15 -17.88 -9.91
N GLN A 171 -6.87 -16.78 -9.23
CA GLN A 171 -7.56 -16.39 -8.00
C GLN A 171 -8.94 -15.74 -8.27
N HIS A 172 -9.36 -15.65 -9.54
CA HIS A 172 -10.62 -15.01 -9.94
C HIS A 172 -10.76 -13.57 -9.42
N TYR A 173 -9.63 -12.85 -9.30
CA TYR A 173 -9.68 -11.46 -8.87
C TYR A 173 -10.43 -10.60 -9.89
N ASP A 174 -11.50 -9.95 -9.46
CA ASP A 174 -12.39 -9.07 -10.23
C ASP A 174 -12.36 -7.61 -9.76
N GLY A 175 -11.43 -7.27 -8.86
CA GLY A 175 -11.27 -5.93 -8.32
C GLY A 175 -10.56 -4.97 -9.28
N THR A 176 -10.04 -3.89 -8.72
CA THR A 176 -9.46 -2.77 -9.48
C THR A 176 -7.94 -2.72 -9.38
N PHE A 177 -7.31 -2.11 -10.41
CA PHE A 177 -5.88 -1.82 -10.46
C PHE A 177 -5.68 -0.32 -10.68
N THR A 178 -4.66 0.23 -10.02
CA THR A 178 -4.08 1.52 -10.39
C THR A 178 -2.71 1.28 -10.99
N VAL A 179 -2.51 1.70 -12.23
CA VAL A 179 -1.17 1.75 -12.82
C VAL A 179 -0.51 3.04 -12.32
N GLU A 180 0.51 2.88 -11.50
CA GLU A 180 1.31 4.01 -11.05
C GLU A 180 2.41 4.30 -12.07
N ALA A 181 2.38 5.51 -12.65
CA ALA A 181 3.40 5.97 -13.57
C ALA A 181 3.74 7.43 -13.26
N THR A 182 5.03 7.73 -13.20
CA THR A 182 5.49 9.12 -13.11
C THR A 182 5.57 9.68 -14.52
N ALA A 183 4.46 10.20 -15.00
CA ALA A 183 4.30 10.69 -16.38
C ALA A 183 4.29 12.23 -16.45
N PHE A 184 4.98 12.90 -15.53
CA PHE A 184 5.10 14.34 -15.52
C PHE A 184 6.52 14.76 -15.92
N GLY A 185 6.62 15.65 -16.89
CA GLY A 185 7.86 16.37 -17.19
C GLY A 185 8.25 17.35 -16.07
N GLN A 186 9.47 17.84 -16.09
CA GLN A 186 9.95 18.82 -15.10
C GLN A 186 9.16 20.14 -15.14
N ASP A 187 8.53 20.45 -16.26
CA ASP A 187 7.68 21.62 -16.49
C ASP A 187 6.19 21.37 -16.10
N GLY A 188 5.87 20.19 -15.57
CA GLY A 188 4.51 19.81 -15.18
C GLY A 188 3.64 19.33 -16.35
N THR A 189 4.18 19.22 -17.57
CA THR A 189 3.46 18.62 -18.69
C THR A 189 3.27 17.11 -18.49
N VAL A 190 2.17 16.57 -19.03
CA VAL A 190 1.88 15.13 -18.96
C VAL A 190 2.51 14.43 -20.18
N ASP A 191 3.36 13.44 -19.94
CA ASP A 191 3.89 12.55 -20.98
C ASP A 191 2.83 11.49 -21.34
N THR A 192 1.99 11.87 -22.29
CA THR A 192 0.90 10.98 -22.78
C THR A 192 1.41 9.76 -23.51
N GLU A 193 2.59 9.82 -24.14
CA GLU A 193 3.20 8.67 -24.81
C GLU A 193 3.66 7.62 -23.78
N MET A 194 4.27 8.08 -22.69
CA MET A 194 4.63 7.20 -21.57
C MET A 194 3.39 6.56 -20.95
N LEU A 195 2.34 7.33 -20.69
CA LEU A 195 1.08 6.78 -20.15
C LEU A 195 0.51 5.70 -21.07
N ASN A 196 0.44 5.95 -22.37
CA ASN A 196 -0.08 4.97 -23.35
C ASN A 196 0.76 3.67 -23.39
N ARG A 197 2.03 3.72 -23.03
CA ARG A 197 2.87 2.50 -22.92
C ARG A 197 2.62 1.70 -21.64
N CYS A 198 2.00 2.29 -20.62
CA CYS A 198 1.68 1.62 -19.36
C CYS A 198 0.35 0.85 -19.41
N PHE A 199 -0.45 1.04 -20.44
CA PHE A 199 -1.75 0.38 -20.69
C PHE A 199 -1.72 -0.48 -21.95
#